data_db4803295afefa547ada09e3f72a06ee
#
_entry.id   db4803295afefa547ada09e3f72a06ee
#
_cell.length_a   1.000
_cell.length_b   1.000
_cell.length_c   1.000
_cell.angle_alpha   90.00
_cell.angle_beta   90.00
_cell.angle_gamma   90.00
#
_symmetry.space_group_name_H-M   'P 1'
#
loop_
_entity.id
_entity.type
_entity.pdbx_description
1 polymer ?
#
loop_
_entity_poly.entity_id
_entity_poly.type
_entity_poly.pdbx_seq_one_letter_code
_entity_poly.pdbx_strand_id
1 'polypeptide(L)'
;MEKIGFGGGCHWCTEGVFQALRGVVQVDQGFLQSEPPWDAWAEGVIVTFDPAIIQPGILAEVHLRTHSASGTYSPEGRYRSAVYVFDDEQHDEAARTIAQFASDTGEPARTAVLAFVGFRGSEERYRNYYQTDPSRPFCRRYIDPKLAYIRQHFADLALP
;
A
#
# COMPACT_ATOMS: atom_id res chain seq x y z
N MET A 1 7.18 -11.12 -12.97
CA MET A 1 7.00 -10.13 -11.90
C MET A 1 6.03 -9.06 -12.34
N GLU A 2 5.15 -8.64 -11.45
CA GLU A 2 4.20 -7.57 -11.70
C GLU A 2 4.46 -6.42 -10.74
N LYS A 3 3.87 -5.26 -11.05
CA LYS A 3 3.94 -4.07 -10.22
C LYS A 3 2.55 -3.53 -9.95
N ILE A 4 2.36 -2.98 -8.74
CA ILE A 4 1.15 -2.29 -8.34
C ILE A 4 1.53 -1.20 -7.33
N GLY A 5 0.79 -0.09 -7.32
CA GLY A 5 1.07 1.02 -6.42
C GLY A 5 0.06 1.13 -5.29
N PHE A 6 0.52 1.59 -4.13
CA PHE A 6 -0.34 1.82 -2.97
C PHE A 6 0.02 3.14 -2.29
N GLY A 7 -1.01 3.89 -1.89
CA GLY A 7 -0.88 5.08 -1.08
C GLY A 7 -1.95 5.13 0.00
N GLY A 8 -1.67 5.85 1.07
CA GLY A 8 -2.60 5.98 2.18
C GLY A 8 -1.82 6.17 3.49
N GLY A 9 -1.79 7.41 3.97
CA GLY A 9 -0.96 7.79 5.09
C GLY A 9 0.50 7.93 4.71
N CYS A 10 1.38 7.87 5.70
CA CYS A 10 2.81 8.04 5.51
C CYS A 10 3.42 6.84 4.76
N HIS A 11 4.23 7.10 3.74
CA HIS A 11 4.83 6.04 2.93
C HIS A 11 5.90 5.23 3.67
N TRP A 12 6.41 5.68 4.81
CA TRP A 12 7.30 4.88 5.66
C TRP A 12 6.56 3.65 6.23
N CYS A 13 5.31 3.83 6.65
CA CYS A 13 4.47 2.73 7.13
C CYS A 13 4.13 1.78 5.98
N THR A 14 3.73 2.33 4.85
CA THR A 14 3.33 1.53 3.68
C THR A 14 4.51 0.71 3.16
N GLU A 15 5.69 1.31 3.08
CA GLU A 15 6.93 0.60 2.71
C GLU A 15 7.20 -0.56 3.66
N GLY A 16 7.19 -0.31 4.97
CA GLY A 16 7.47 -1.34 5.97
C GLY A 16 6.49 -2.50 5.93
N VAL A 17 5.21 -2.21 5.72
CA VAL A 17 4.16 -3.22 5.62
C VAL A 17 4.42 -4.17 4.44
N PHE A 18 4.63 -3.63 3.25
CA PHE A 18 4.81 -4.48 2.07
C PHE A 18 6.15 -5.20 2.06
N GLN A 19 7.20 -4.62 2.64
CA GLN A 19 8.49 -5.32 2.79
C GLN A 19 8.40 -6.55 3.71
N ALA A 20 7.37 -6.65 4.52
CA ALA A 20 7.17 -7.76 5.45
C ALA A 20 6.43 -8.96 4.85
N LEU A 21 6.11 -8.94 3.56
CA LEU A 21 5.28 -9.96 2.91
C LEU A 21 6.10 -10.87 1.98
N ARG A 22 5.81 -12.18 2.06
CA ARG A 22 6.33 -13.16 1.10
C ARG A 22 5.78 -12.87 -0.29
N GLY A 23 6.62 -13.01 -1.30
CA GLY A 23 6.24 -12.75 -2.69
C GLY A 23 6.46 -11.32 -3.11
N VAL A 24 6.65 -10.40 -2.18
CA VAL A 24 7.08 -9.04 -2.48
C VAL A 24 8.59 -9.04 -2.68
N VAL A 25 9.02 -8.66 -3.88
CA VAL A 25 10.43 -8.71 -4.29
C VAL A 25 11.11 -7.38 -4.01
N GLN A 26 10.39 -6.27 -4.22
CA GLN A 26 10.93 -4.92 -4.06
C GLN A 26 9.81 -3.95 -3.75
N VAL A 27 10.11 -2.98 -2.91
CA VAL A 27 9.20 -1.86 -2.60
C VAL A 27 9.96 -0.56 -2.84
N ASP A 28 9.47 0.24 -3.78
CA ASP A 28 10.04 1.54 -4.10
C ASP A 28 9.20 2.63 -3.46
N GLN A 29 9.78 3.33 -2.50
CA GLN A 29 9.11 4.42 -1.78
C GLN A 29 9.24 5.71 -2.56
N GLY A 30 8.15 6.46 -2.62
CA GLY A 30 8.17 7.75 -3.28
C GLY A 30 6.81 8.43 -3.35
N PHE A 31 6.54 9.02 -4.50
CA PHE A 31 5.33 9.77 -4.79
C PHE A 31 4.72 9.25 -6.08
N LEU A 32 3.41 9.10 -6.08
CA LEU A 32 2.68 8.59 -7.23
C LEU A 32 1.71 9.63 -7.78
N GLN A 33 1.43 9.49 -9.06
CA GLN A 33 0.55 10.38 -9.81
C GLN A 33 -0.40 9.52 -10.66
N SER A 34 -1.64 9.98 -10.78
CA SER A 34 -2.63 9.41 -11.67
C SER A 34 -3.16 10.49 -12.63
N GLU A 35 -4.26 10.21 -13.28
CA GLU A 35 -4.93 11.13 -14.21
C GLU A 35 -5.72 12.19 -13.43
N PRO A 36 -5.92 13.40 -14.02
CA PRO A 36 -6.74 14.42 -13.37
C PRO A 36 -8.14 13.88 -12.99
N PRO A 37 -8.67 14.22 -11.83
CA PRO A 37 -8.17 15.20 -10.85
C PRO A 37 -7.18 14.63 -9.83
N TRP A 38 -6.61 13.45 -10.08
CA TRP A 38 -5.70 12.73 -9.20
C TRP A 38 -4.23 12.89 -9.63
N ASP A 39 -3.91 13.98 -10.29
CA ASP A 39 -2.58 14.21 -10.87
C ASP A 39 -1.60 14.90 -9.92
N ALA A 40 -2.03 15.29 -8.71
CA ALA A 40 -1.11 15.74 -7.68
C ALA A 40 -0.25 14.57 -7.19
N TRP A 41 1.02 14.87 -6.88
CA TRP A 41 1.93 13.87 -6.31
C TRP A 41 1.51 13.51 -4.88
N ALA A 42 1.37 12.22 -4.60
CA ALA A 42 0.97 11.73 -3.28
C ALA A 42 1.93 10.64 -2.80
N GLU A 43 2.17 10.59 -1.50
CA GLU A 43 3.05 9.58 -0.92
C GLU A 43 2.52 8.17 -1.16
N GLY A 44 3.44 7.26 -1.47
CA GLY A 44 3.11 5.87 -1.70
C GLY A 44 4.32 5.04 -2.08
N VAL A 45 4.02 3.83 -2.51
CA VAL A 45 5.04 2.86 -2.89
C VAL A 45 4.63 2.16 -4.19
N ILE A 46 5.64 1.71 -4.95
CA ILE A 46 5.46 0.73 -6.01
C ILE A 46 5.94 -0.61 -5.46
N VAL A 47 5.05 -1.59 -5.46
CA VAL A 47 5.33 -2.95 -5.02
C VAL A 47 5.59 -3.81 -6.24
N THR A 48 6.77 -4.41 -6.32
CA THR A 48 7.11 -5.45 -7.31
C THR A 48 6.93 -6.80 -6.63
N PHE A 49 6.13 -7.67 -7.22
CA PHE A 49 5.74 -8.93 -6.56
C PHE A 49 5.67 -10.08 -7.55
N ASP A 50 5.78 -11.30 -7.01
CA ASP A 50 5.62 -12.55 -7.76
C ASP A 50 4.15 -13.00 -7.66
N PRO A 51 3.36 -12.92 -8.74
CA PRO A 51 1.94 -13.28 -8.70
C PRO A 51 1.69 -14.76 -8.43
N ALA A 52 2.70 -15.61 -8.57
CA ALA A 52 2.60 -17.03 -8.19
C ALA A 52 2.63 -17.23 -6.68
N ILE A 53 3.14 -16.25 -5.92
CA ILE A 53 3.26 -16.32 -4.46
C ILE A 53 2.20 -15.47 -3.79
N ILE A 54 1.97 -14.25 -4.27
CA ILE A 54 0.99 -13.32 -3.70
C ILE A 54 0.25 -12.60 -4.84
N GLN A 55 -1.07 -12.53 -4.74
CA GLN A 55 -1.91 -11.94 -5.78
C GLN A 55 -2.21 -10.47 -5.46
N PRO A 56 -2.54 -9.64 -6.49
CA PRO A 56 -2.89 -8.24 -6.29
C PRO A 56 -4.02 -8.01 -5.30
N GLY A 57 -5.03 -8.88 -5.29
CA GLY A 57 -6.14 -8.79 -4.35
C GLY A 57 -5.73 -8.95 -2.90
N ILE A 58 -4.77 -9.81 -2.62
CA ILE A 58 -4.23 -10.00 -1.27
C ILE A 58 -3.39 -8.78 -0.86
N LEU A 59 -2.59 -8.24 -1.77
CA LEU A 59 -1.85 -7.00 -1.51
C LEU A 59 -2.81 -5.85 -1.19
N ALA A 60 -3.90 -5.73 -1.95
CA ALA A 60 -4.92 -4.72 -1.71
C ALA A 60 -5.61 -4.91 -0.35
N GLU A 61 -5.90 -6.15 0.04
CA GLU A 61 -6.49 -6.44 1.34
C GLU A 61 -5.56 -6.06 2.50
N VAL A 62 -4.28 -6.38 2.39
CA VAL A 62 -3.28 -5.97 3.39
C VAL A 62 -3.25 -4.45 3.51
N HIS A 63 -3.26 -3.74 2.39
CA HIS A 63 -3.29 -2.28 2.36
C HIS A 63 -4.54 -1.73 3.07
N LEU A 64 -5.73 -2.27 2.75
CA LEU A 64 -6.98 -1.83 3.36
C LEU A 64 -7.01 -2.04 4.87
N ARG A 65 -6.42 -3.13 5.36
CA ARG A 65 -6.44 -3.48 6.78
C ARG A 65 -5.32 -2.85 7.61
N THR A 66 -4.36 -2.22 6.98
CA THR A 66 -3.20 -1.62 7.68
C THR A 66 -3.15 -0.11 7.61
N HIS A 67 -4.16 0.54 7.03
CA HIS A 67 -4.29 1.99 7.04
C HIS A 67 -5.76 2.39 7.19
N SER A 68 -6.04 3.70 7.26
CA SER A 68 -7.41 4.21 7.41
C SER A 68 -8.12 4.23 6.05
N ALA A 69 -8.71 3.09 5.66
CA ALA A 69 -9.39 2.94 4.37
C ALA A 69 -10.75 3.66 4.31
N SER A 70 -11.37 3.92 5.46
CA SER A 70 -12.65 4.64 5.56
C SER A 70 -12.50 6.14 5.76
N GLY A 71 -11.26 6.63 5.85
CA GLY A 71 -10.98 8.06 5.98
C GLY A 71 -11.38 8.86 4.76
N THR A 72 -11.65 10.16 4.94
CA THR A 72 -11.96 11.07 3.84
C THR A 72 -10.67 11.65 3.26
N TYR A 73 -10.48 11.46 1.96
CA TYR A 73 -9.30 11.93 1.25
C TYR A 73 -9.70 12.77 0.05
N SER A 74 -8.96 13.86 -0.18
CA SER A 74 -9.15 14.66 -1.39
C SER A 74 -8.25 14.15 -2.52
N PRO A 75 -8.62 14.37 -3.79
CA PRO A 75 -7.78 13.98 -4.93
C PRO A 75 -6.37 14.61 -4.89
N GLU A 76 -6.26 15.82 -4.34
CA GLU A 76 -4.99 16.56 -4.23
C GLU A 76 -4.21 16.22 -2.96
N GLY A 77 -4.78 15.39 -2.09
CA GLY A 77 -4.19 15.10 -0.77
C GLY A 77 -2.89 14.31 -0.88
N ARG A 78 -1.87 14.78 -0.16
CA ARG A 78 -0.55 14.14 -0.11
C ARG A 78 -0.64 12.69 0.39
N TYR A 79 -1.61 12.40 1.26
CA TYR A 79 -1.77 11.09 1.90
C TYR A 79 -3.03 10.34 1.45
N ARG A 80 -3.51 10.66 0.25
CA ARG A 80 -4.73 10.02 -0.26
C ARG A 80 -4.63 8.51 -0.28
N SER A 81 -5.76 7.85 0.03
CA SER A 81 -5.85 6.39 0.00
C SER A 81 -6.16 5.93 -1.41
N ALA A 82 -5.26 5.15 -2.00
CA ALA A 82 -5.42 4.70 -3.38
C ALA A 82 -4.65 3.43 -3.67
N VAL A 83 -5.17 2.66 -4.63
CA VAL A 83 -4.46 1.58 -5.32
C VAL A 83 -4.20 2.08 -6.74
N TYR A 84 -2.94 2.08 -7.17
CA TYR A 84 -2.54 2.51 -8.49
C TYR A 84 -2.30 1.28 -9.36
N VAL A 85 -3.16 1.09 -10.36
CA VAL A 85 -3.16 -0.14 -11.17
C VAL A 85 -2.47 0.08 -12.51
N PHE A 86 -1.84 -0.99 -13.00
CA PHE A 86 -1.06 -0.96 -14.23
C PHE A 86 -1.81 -1.56 -15.42
N ASP A 87 -2.92 -2.27 -15.15
CA ASP A 87 -3.76 -2.86 -16.18
C ASP A 87 -5.20 -3.05 -15.69
N ASP A 88 -6.10 -3.44 -16.59
CA ASP A 88 -7.51 -3.62 -16.30
C ASP A 88 -7.79 -4.77 -15.35
N GLU A 89 -6.98 -5.82 -15.41
CA GLU A 89 -7.12 -6.99 -14.55
C GLU A 89 -6.83 -6.62 -13.09
N GLN A 90 -5.77 -5.84 -12.85
CA GLN A 90 -5.49 -5.29 -11.53
C GLN A 90 -6.60 -4.36 -11.06
N HIS A 91 -7.14 -3.53 -11.96
CA HIS A 91 -8.26 -2.63 -11.65
C HIS A 91 -9.44 -3.43 -11.10
N ASP A 92 -9.87 -4.45 -11.82
CA ASP A 92 -11.04 -5.24 -11.45
C ASP A 92 -10.82 -5.99 -10.15
N GLU A 93 -9.64 -6.56 -9.95
CA GLU A 93 -9.29 -7.27 -8.73
C GLU A 93 -9.26 -6.34 -7.51
N ALA A 94 -8.65 -5.17 -7.65
CA ALA A 94 -8.61 -4.16 -6.59
C ALA A 94 -10.03 -3.69 -6.23
N ALA A 95 -10.87 -3.42 -7.25
CA ALA A 95 -12.24 -2.97 -7.03
C ALA A 95 -13.07 -4.02 -6.29
N ARG A 96 -12.93 -5.30 -6.64
CA ARG A 96 -13.62 -6.40 -5.96
C ARG A 96 -13.15 -6.53 -4.51
N THR A 97 -11.86 -6.42 -4.27
CA THR A 97 -11.29 -6.50 -2.92
C THR A 97 -11.80 -5.37 -2.03
N ILE A 98 -11.86 -4.15 -2.55
CA ILE A 98 -12.37 -3.00 -1.82
C ILE A 98 -13.85 -3.18 -1.49
N ALA A 99 -14.66 -3.65 -2.44
CA ALA A 99 -16.08 -3.92 -2.21
C ALA A 99 -16.29 -5.01 -1.15
N GLN A 100 -15.49 -6.08 -1.20
CA GLN A 100 -15.54 -7.16 -0.21
C GLN A 100 -15.15 -6.68 1.18
N PHE A 101 -14.13 -5.85 1.28
CA PHE A 101 -13.71 -5.24 2.55
C PHE A 101 -14.83 -4.40 3.15
N ALA A 102 -15.50 -3.58 2.34
CA ALA A 102 -16.61 -2.76 2.81
C ALA A 102 -17.78 -3.63 3.31
N SER A 103 -18.07 -4.73 2.60
CA SER A 103 -19.10 -5.68 3.00
C SER A 103 -18.76 -6.40 4.31
N ASP A 104 -17.50 -6.84 4.44
CA ASP A 104 -17.05 -7.60 5.61
C ASP A 104 -16.98 -6.75 6.88
N THR A 105 -16.59 -5.49 6.75
CA THR A 105 -16.43 -4.58 7.91
C THR A 105 -17.69 -3.78 8.23
N GLY A 106 -18.62 -3.67 7.27
CA GLY A 106 -19.79 -2.81 7.40
C GLY A 106 -19.48 -1.33 7.30
N GLU A 107 -18.25 -0.95 6.96
CA GLU A 107 -17.81 0.44 6.80
C GLU A 107 -17.45 0.74 5.36
N PRO A 108 -17.73 1.97 4.87
CA PRO A 108 -17.35 2.33 3.52
C PRO A 108 -15.82 2.33 3.37
N ALA A 109 -15.33 1.68 2.34
CA ALA A 109 -13.93 1.80 1.94
C ALA A 109 -13.82 2.91 0.89
N ARG A 110 -13.11 3.97 1.22
CA ARG A 110 -12.98 5.16 0.37
C ARG A 110 -11.65 5.21 -0.37
N THR A 111 -11.01 4.05 -0.48
CA THR A 111 -9.79 3.89 -1.26
C THR A 111 -10.14 3.94 -2.74
N ALA A 112 -9.48 4.83 -3.47
CA ALA A 112 -9.68 4.98 -4.91
C ALA A 112 -8.86 3.95 -5.68
N VAL A 113 -9.39 3.45 -6.80
CA VAL A 113 -8.63 2.65 -7.76
C VAL A 113 -8.27 3.57 -8.91
N LEU A 114 -6.97 3.83 -9.07
CA LEU A 114 -6.45 4.84 -9.99
C LEU A 114 -5.50 4.22 -11.00
N ALA A 115 -5.50 4.75 -12.23
CA ALA A 115 -4.52 4.35 -13.23
C ALA A 115 -3.14 4.90 -12.85
N PHE A 116 -2.12 4.06 -12.89
CA PHE A 116 -0.74 4.51 -12.69
C PHE A 116 -0.31 5.39 -13.86
N VAL A 117 0.20 6.59 -13.57
CA VAL A 117 0.71 7.52 -14.57
C VAL A 117 2.19 7.83 -14.34
N GLY A 118 2.59 8.11 -13.11
CA GLY A 118 3.97 8.48 -12.84
C GLY A 118 4.41 8.17 -11.42
N PHE A 119 5.72 7.98 -11.28
CA PHE A 119 6.37 7.73 -10.00
C PHE A 119 7.64 8.57 -9.91
N ARG A 120 7.85 9.15 -8.72
CA ARG A 120 9.07 9.88 -8.36
C ARG A 120 9.58 9.33 -7.05
N GLY A 121 10.77 8.72 -7.06
CA GLY A 121 11.37 8.11 -5.88
C GLY A 121 11.71 9.13 -4.79
N SER A 122 11.57 8.72 -3.54
CA SER A 122 12.08 9.48 -2.39
C SER A 122 13.61 9.55 -2.45
N GLU A 123 14.19 10.55 -1.79
CA GLU A 123 15.63 10.60 -1.59
C GLU A 123 16.08 9.34 -0.85
N GLU A 124 17.29 8.86 -1.18
CA GLU A 124 17.83 7.62 -0.66
C GLU A 124 17.80 7.55 0.87
N ARG A 125 18.05 8.67 1.55
CA ARG A 125 18.05 8.76 3.02
C ARG A 125 16.70 8.46 3.66
N TYR A 126 15.60 8.51 2.91
CA TYR A 126 14.25 8.23 3.41
C TYR A 126 13.75 6.83 3.06
N ARG A 127 14.47 6.10 2.19
CA ARG A 127 14.09 4.76 1.75
C ARG A 127 14.51 3.72 2.78
N ASN A 128 13.78 2.61 2.80
CA ASN A 128 14.05 1.50 3.74
C ASN A 128 14.08 1.99 5.19
N TYR A 129 13.16 2.88 5.50
CA TYR A 129 13.11 3.59 6.78
C TYR A 129 13.08 2.60 7.96
N TYR A 130 12.19 1.61 7.92
CA TYR A 130 12.08 0.59 8.97
C TYR A 130 13.31 -0.33 9.00
N GLN A 131 13.75 -0.80 7.85
CA GLN A 131 14.88 -1.73 7.76
C GLN A 131 16.19 -1.09 8.22
N THR A 132 16.35 0.20 7.99
CA THR A 132 17.56 0.93 8.37
C THR A 132 17.72 1.05 9.89
N ASP A 133 16.62 1.35 10.59
CA ASP A 133 16.63 1.44 12.05
C ASP A 133 15.21 1.21 12.61
N PRO A 134 14.85 -0.06 12.90
CA PRO A 134 13.52 -0.37 13.43
C PRO A 134 13.31 0.10 14.88
N SER A 135 14.38 0.54 15.56
CA SER A 135 14.28 1.03 16.94
C SER A 135 13.76 2.46 17.05
N ARG A 136 13.60 3.17 15.92
CA ARG A 136 13.08 4.54 15.94
C ARG A 136 11.71 4.60 16.62
N PRO A 137 11.44 5.66 17.43
CA PRO A 137 10.13 5.79 18.08
C PRO A 137 8.96 5.72 17.11
N PHE A 138 9.07 6.32 15.94
CA PHE A 138 8.05 6.25 14.89
C PHE A 138 7.79 4.80 14.45
N CYS A 139 8.85 4.02 14.26
CA CYS A 139 8.73 2.61 13.86
C CYS A 139 8.01 1.79 14.92
N ARG A 140 8.37 1.98 16.20
CA ARG A 140 7.73 1.26 17.30
C ARG A 140 6.27 1.64 17.47
N ARG A 141 5.94 2.91 17.28
CA ARG A 141 4.59 3.40 17.51
C ARG A 141 3.63 3.10 16.35
N TYR A 142 4.10 3.24 15.11
CA TYR A 142 3.21 3.22 13.94
C TYR A 142 3.42 2.02 13.02
N ILE A 143 4.63 1.48 12.92
CA ILE A 143 4.94 0.38 12.00
C ILE A 143 4.85 -0.97 12.70
N ASP A 144 5.46 -1.14 13.87
CA ASP A 144 5.43 -2.42 14.60
C ASP A 144 4.02 -2.97 14.82
N PRO A 145 3.02 -2.15 15.21
CA PRO A 145 1.65 -2.66 15.34
C PRO A 145 1.07 -3.22 14.05
N LYS A 146 1.41 -2.61 12.91
CA LYS A 146 0.96 -3.07 11.60
C LYS A 146 1.62 -4.40 11.22
N LEU A 147 2.90 -4.56 11.51
CA LEU A 147 3.62 -5.81 11.29
C LEU A 147 3.10 -6.93 12.20
N ALA A 148 2.75 -6.62 13.44
CA ALA A 148 2.12 -7.56 14.35
C ALA A 148 0.76 -8.01 13.82
N TYR A 149 -0.03 -7.10 13.27
CA TYR A 149 -1.31 -7.41 12.63
C TYR A 149 -1.12 -8.38 11.46
N ILE A 150 -0.11 -8.16 10.62
CA ILE A 150 0.19 -9.04 9.49
C ILE A 150 0.56 -10.43 9.99
N ARG A 151 1.41 -10.55 10.99
CA ARG A 151 1.78 -11.85 11.57
C ARG A 151 0.57 -12.59 12.14
N GLN A 152 -0.39 -11.87 12.69
CA GLN A 152 -1.59 -12.46 13.28
C GLN A 152 -2.62 -12.87 12.23
N HIS A 153 -2.87 -12.04 11.23
CA HIS A 153 -3.98 -12.21 10.28
C HIS A 153 -3.56 -12.72 8.90
N PHE A 154 -2.27 -12.63 8.57
CA PHE A 154 -1.69 -13.09 7.30
C PHE A 154 -0.45 -13.93 7.56
N ALA A 155 -0.54 -14.85 8.54
CA ALA A 155 0.62 -15.60 9.03
C ALA A 155 1.39 -16.35 7.92
N ASP A 156 0.66 -16.89 6.93
CA ASP A 156 1.27 -17.63 5.81
C ASP A 156 2.08 -16.73 4.87
N LEU A 157 1.81 -15.44 4.89
CA LEU A 157 2.46 -14.45 4.02
C LEU A 157 3.47 -13.59 4.77
N ALA A 158 3.46 -13.59 6.10
CA ALA A 158 4.39 -12.79 6.88
C ALA A 158 5.80 -13.38 6.81
N LEU A 159 6.79 -12.53 6.56
CA LEU A 159 8.20 -12.91 6.72
C LEU A 159 8.54 -13.04 8.21
N PRO A 160 9.49 -13.93 8.56
CA PRO A 160 9.93 -14.10 9.94
C PRO A 160 10.59 -12.86 10.54
#